data_23115ac07fb7896ad952c4b0ae53844e
#
_entry.id   23115ac07fb7896ad952c4b0ae53844e
#
_cell.length_a   1.000
_cell.length_b   1.000
_cell.length_c   1.000
_cell.angle_alpha   90.00
_cell.angle_beta   90.00
_cell.angle_gamma   90.00
#
_symmetry.space_group_name_H-M   'P 1'
#
loop_
_entity.id
_entity.type
_entity.pdbx_description
1 polymer ?
#
loop_
_entity_poly.entity_id
_entity_poly.type
_entity_poly.pdbx_seq_one_letter_code
_entity_poly.pdbx_strand_id
1 'polypeptide(L)'
;MIYEFTFENYRSYRHEATIDFTAKPINEFEQSLINGSNGQKLLPVCAIYGPNGGGKSSVIMAISELRSMVMQPLIQLAFMKKKNEKLGDASIDQLRESLSNVSTKNAYYKWDSEGAEKPIKYNILFEIESYKYRYEFEILKEDIFVENLYMENDGKV
;
A
#
# COMPACT_ATOMS: atom_id res chain seq x y z
N MET A 1 0.56 -10.29 8.33
CA MET A 1 0.17 -10.99 7.07
C MET A 1 -0.66 -10.04 6.23
N ILE A 2 -0.59 -10.11 4.88
CA ILE A 2 -1.44 -9.28 4.00
C ILE A 2 -2.60 -10.16 3.52
N TYR A 3 -3.81 -9.64 3.63
CA TYR A 3 -5.04 -10.27 3.14
C TYR A 3 -5.41 -9.76 1.76
N GLU A 4 -5.37 -8.44 1.58
CA GLU A 4 -5.82 -7.78 0.37
C GLU A 4 -4.99 -6.54 0.12
N PHE A 5 -4.71 -6.26 -1.12
CA PHE A 5 -4.13 -5.00 -1.58
C PHE A 5 -4.90 -4.49 -2.78
N THR A 6 -5.43 -3.28 -2.66
CA THR A 6 -6.23 -2.62 -3.69
C THR A 6 -5.59 -1.29 -4.05
N PHE A 7 -5.64 -0.93 -5.32
CA PHE A 7 -5.19 0.37 -5.80
C PHE A 7 -6.03 0.84 -7.00
N GLU A 8 -6.11 2.15 -7.19
CA GLU A 8 -6.89 2.81 -8.25
C GLU A 8 -6.14 4.00 -8.82
N ASN A 9 -6.43 4.35 -10.07
CA ASN A 9 -5.83 5.48 -10.79
C ASN A 9 -4.31 5.44 -10.81
N TYR A 10 -3.73 4.27 -11.06
CA TYR A 10 -2.29 4.08 -11.00
C TYR A 10 -1.74 3.46 -12.30
N ARG A 11 -0.82 4.15 -12.97
CA ARG A 11 -0.11 3.72 -14.20
C ARG A 11 -1.04 3.16 -15.28
N SER A 12 -1.12 1.83 -15.40
CA SER A 12 -1.97 1.13 -16.38
C SER A 12 -3.39 0.86 -15.90
N TYR A 13 -3.70 1.21 -14.66
CA TYR A 13 -4.97 0.92 -14.01
C TYR A 13 -5.79 2.19 -13.80
N ARG A 14 -6.90 2.32 -14.52
CA ARG A 14 -7.87 3.40 -14.36
C ARG A 14 -8.78 3.18 -13.16
N HIS A 15 -9.30 1.96 -13.09
CA HIS A 15 -10.24 1.52 -12.08
C HIS A 15 -9.53 0.72 -11.00
N GLU A 16 -10.24 0.47 -9.94
CA GLU A 16 -9.78 -0.35 -8.84
C GLU A 16 -9.29 -1.72 -9.32
N ALA A 17 -8.16 -2.12 -8.82
CA ALA A 17 -7.56 -3.43 -9.01
C ALA A 17 -7.14 -4.00 -7.67
N THR A 18 -7.58 -5.23 -7.39
CA THR A 18 -7.38 -5.90 -6.11
C THR A 18 -6.58 -7.17 -6.28
N ILE A 19 -5.61 -7.37 -5.39
CA ILE A 19 -4.97 -8.67 -5.16
C ILE A 19 -5.50 -9.20 -3.84
N ASP A 20 -6.20 -10.32 -3.91
CA ASP A 20 -6.72 -11.05 -2.76
C ASP A 20 -5.83 -12.26 -2.49
N PHE A 21 -5.23 -12.32 -1.30
CA PHE A 21 -4.40 -13.42 -0.84
C PHE A 21 -5.20 -14.47 -0.05
N THR A 22 -6.50 -14.29 0.10
CA THR A 22 -7.35 -15.27 0.78
C THR A 22 -7.44 -16.56 -0.05
N ALA A 23 -7.09 -17.67 0.55
CA ALA A 23 -7.17 -18.97 -0.10
C ALA A 23 -8.65 -19.38 -0.25
N LYS A 24 -9.03 -19.79 -1.46
CA LYS A 24 -10.32 -20.43 -1.69
C LYS A 24 -10.31 -21.82 -1.04
N PRO A 25 -11.48 -22.35 -0.65
CA PRO A 25 -11.59 -23.68 -0.06
C PRO A 25 -11.23 -24.75 -1.11
N ILE A 26 -9.96 -25.08 -1.18
CA ILE A 26 -9.39 -26.14 -2.01
C ILE A 26 -8.76 -27.15 -1.06
N ASN A 27 -9.11 -28.43 -1.19
CA ASN A 27 -8.60 -29.48 -0.33
C ASN A 27 -7.16 -29.92 -0.65
N GLU A 28 -6.54 -29.28 -1.63
CA GLU A 28 -5.16 -29.58 -2.05
C GLU A 28 -4.20 -28.54 -1.45
N PHE A 29 -3.00 -29.00 -1.06
CA PHE A 29 -1.91 -28.14 -0.57
C PHE A 29 -2.23 -27.32 0.70
N GLU A 30 -3.15 -27.74 1.53
CA GLU A 30 -3.52 -27.02 2.76
C GLU A 30 -2.31 -26.72 3.68
N GLN A 31 -1.32 -27.63 3.71
CA GLN A 31 -0.09 -27.47 4.48
C GLN A 31 0.79 -26.31 4.00
N SER A 32 0.55 -25.79 2.79
CA SER A 32 1.29 -24.66 2.22
C SER A 32 0.64 -23.33 2.55
N LEU A 33 -0.54 -23.33 3.11
CA LEU A 33 -1.28 -22.10 3.41
C LEU A 33 -0.84 -21.53 4.77
N ILE A 34 -0.92 -20.21 4.87
CA ILE A 34 -0.66 -19.49 6.11
C ILE A 34 -1.99 -19.38 6.87
N ASN A 35 -1.97 -19.70 8.16
CA ASN A 35 -3.15 -19.52 9.00
C ASN A 35 -3.23 -18.06 9.46
N GLY A 36 -4.30 -17.40 9.09
CA GLY A 36 -4.68 -16.08 9.58
C GLY A 36 -5.66 -16.19 10.77
N SER A 37 -6.09 -15.05 11.29
CA SER A 37 -7.10 -14.99 12.31
C SER A 37 -8.45 -15.57 11.83
N ASN A 38 -9.31 -15.96 12.79
CA ASN A 38 -10.66 -16.46 12.51
C ASN A 38 -10.73 -17.66 11.54
N GLY A 39 -9.67 -18.48 11.50
CA GLY A 39 -9.63 -19.66 10.63
C GLY A 39 -9.48 -19.37 9.14
N GLN A 40 -9.26 -18.13 8.76
CA GLN A 40 -8.94 -17.79 7.37
C GLN A 40 -7.58 -18.33 6.96
N LYS A 41 -7.49 -18.82 5.75
CA LYS A 41 -6.25 -19.31 5.15
C LYS A 41 -5.78 -18.35 4.07
N LEU A 42 -4.48 -18.11 4.02
CA LEU A 42 -3.87 -17.16 3.09
C LEU A 42 -2.84 -17.86 2.20
N LEU A 43 -2.74 -17.37 0.98
CA LEU A 43 -1.74 -17.79 0.01
C LEU A 43 -0.38 -17.16 0.36
N PRO A 44 0.70 -17.95 0.50
CA PRO A 44 2.04 -17.42 0.78
C PRO A 44 2.65 -16.71 -0.43
N VAL A 45 2.15 -17.00 -1.63
CA VAL A 45 2.67 -16.49 -2.89
C VAL A 45 1.55 -16.33 -3.91
N CYS A 46 1.65 -15.27 -4.72
CA CYS A 46 0.77 -15.04 -5.86
C CYS A 46 1.63 -14.82 -7.11
N ALA A 47 1.26 -15.46 -8.22
CA ALA A 47 1.91 -15.28 -9.50
C ALA A 47 0.99 -14.54 -10.48
N ILE A 48 1.51 -13.48 -11.11
CA ILE A 48 0.75 -12.64 -12.04
C ILE A 48 1.24 -12.93 -13.47
N TYR A 49 0.35 -13.45 -14.30
CA TYR A 49 0.61 -13.76 -15.71
C TYR A 49 -0.18 -12.82 -16.64
N GLY A 50 0.33 -12.63 -17.84
CA GLY A 50 -0.36 -11.84 -18.86
C GLY A 50 0.61 -11.34 -19.94
N PRO A 51 0.11 -10.70 -21.01
CA PRO A 51 0.91 -10.18 -22.10
C PRO A 51 1.86 -9.07 -21.68
N ASN A 52 2.89 -8.80 -22.48
CA ASN A 52 3.74 -7.64 -22.30
C ASN A 52 2.90 -6.36 -22.45
N GLY A 53 3.15 -5.37 -21.59
CA GLY A 53 2.34 -4.16 -21.53
C GLY A 53 1.02 -4.28 -20.74
N GLY A 54 0.64 -5.46 -20.29
CA GLY A 54 -0.61 -5.72 -19.54
C GLY A 54 -0.63 -5.23 -18.08
N GLY A 55 0.31 -4.38 -17.66
CA GLY A 55 0.25 -3.77 -16.32
C GLY A 55 0.81 -4.60 -15.18
N LYS A 56 1.34 -5.82 -15.40
CA LYS A 56 1.86 -6.70 -14.33
C LYS A 56 2.85 -6.02 -13.40
N SER A 57 3.82 -5.30 -13.96
CA SER A 57 4.81 -4.56 -13.17
C SER A 57 4.21 -3.42 -12.37
N SER A 58 3.12 -2.82 -12.85
CA SER A 58 2.42 -1.74 -12.14
C SER A 58 1.85 -2.20 -10.80
N VAL A 59 1.44 -3.45 -10.70
CA VAL A 59 0.96 -4.06 -9.45
C VAL A 59 2.07 -4.08 -8.40
N ILE A 60 3.25 -4.60 -8.76
CA ILE A 60 4.40 -4.67 -7.85
C ILE A 60 4.89 -3.26 -7.48
N MET A 61 4.88 -2.34 -8.47
CA MET A 61 5.25 -0.95 -8.25
C MET A 61 4.28 -0.25 -7.30
N ALA A 62 2.97 -0.49 -7.39
CA ALA A 62 1.98 0.10 -6.48
C ALA A 62 2.24 -0.29 -5.01
N ILE A 63 2.51 -1.56 -4.74
CA ILE A 63 2.87 -2.04 -3.39
C ILE A 63 4.19 -1.40 -2.92
N SER A 64 5.20 -1.37 -3.80
CA SER A 64 6.51 -0.81 -3.46
C SER A 64 6.45 0.68 -3.20
N GLU A 65 5.61 1.40 -3.94
CA GLU A 65 5.43 2.84 -3.80
C GLU A 65 4.70 3.19 -2.50
N LEU A 66 3.58 2.52 -2.18
CA LEU A 66 2.92 2.66 -0.89
C LEU A 66 3.89 2.40 0.27
N ARG A 67 4.63 1.29 0.20
CA ARG A 67 5.65 0.98 1.21
C ARG A 67 6.68 2.10 1.36
N SER A 68 7.17 2.64 0.26
CA SER A 68 8.17 3.71 0.27
C SER A 68 7.62 4.98 0.91
N MET A 69 6.39 5.37 0.58
CA MET A 69 5.73 6.53 1.16
C MET A 69 5.58 6.44 2.68
N VAL A 70 5.20 5.28 3.18
CA VAL A 70 5.05 5.06 4.63
C VAL A 70 6.40 4.94 5.34
N MET A 71 7.36 4.24 4.74
CA MET A 71 8.62 3.90 5.41
C MET A 71 9.68 5.02 5.36
N GLN A 72 9.76 5.80 4.29
CA GLN A 72 10.79 6.81 4.15
C GLN A 72 10.77 7.88 5.25
N PRO A 73 9.61 8.48 5.60
CA PRO A 73 9.54 9.43 6.70
C PRO A 73 10.00 8.83 8.04
N LEU A 74 9.61 7.59 8.31
CA LEU A 74 9.99 6.89 9.54
C LEU A 74 11.51 6.64 9.62
N ILE A 75 12.12 6.25 8.50
CA ILE A 75 13.58 6.04 8.40
C ILE A 75 14.30 7.36 8.65
N GLN A 76 13.86 8.45 8.05
CA GLN A 76 14.47 9.77 8.24
C GLN A 76 14.33 10.26 9.67
N LEU A 77 13.15 10.13 10.29
CA LEU A 77 12.95 10.44 11.70
C LEU A 77 13.89 9.64 12.60
N ALA A 78 14.09 8.36 12.31
CA ALA A 78 15.00 7.50 13.06
C ALA A 78 16.47 7.99 12.93
N PHE A 79 16.90 8.40 11.74
CA PHE A 79 18.23 8.97 11.53
C PHE A 79 18.42 10.31 12.25
N MET A 80 17.44 11.20 12.21
CA MET A 80 17.48 12.49 12.92
C MET A 80 17.58 12.28 14.44
N LYS A 81 16.77 11.38 14.97
CA LYS A 81 16.80 11.04 16.41
C LYS A 81 18.16 10.48 16.84
N LYS A 82 18.84 9.70 15.99
CA LYS A 82 20.17 9.14 16.26
C LYS A 82 21.25 10.23 16.31
N LYS A 83 21.06 11.32 15.55
CA LYS A 83 22.00 12.47 15.55
C LYS A 83 21.76 13.46 16.69
N ASN A 84 20.80 13.21 17.59
CA ASN A 84 20.38 14.14 18.65
C ASN A 84 19.96 15.54 18.12
N GLU A 85 19.56 15.65 16.88
CA GLU A 85 19.02 16.87 16.31
C GLU A 85 17.59 17.07 16.85
N LYS A 86 17.34 18.26 17.42
CA LYS A 86 15.96 18.63 17.79
C LYS A 86 15.13 18.74 16.51
N LEU A 87 13.96 18.11 16.49
CA LEU A 87 13.01 18.30 15.40
C LEU A 87 12.59 19.78 15.39
N GLY A 88 13.17 20.55 14.49
CA GLY A 88 12.76 21.92 14.18
C GLY A 88 12.02 21.97 12.84
N ASP A 89 11.53 23.15 12.48
CA ASP A 89 10.79 23.37 11.22
C ASP A 89 11.59 22.90 9.99
N ALA A 90 12.91 23.09 9.98
CA ALA A 90 13.81 22.61 8.93
C ALA A 90 13.78 21.07 8.76
N SER A 91 13.52 20.33 9.84
CA SER A 91 13.40 18.87 9.78
C SER A 91 12.08 18.42 9.14
N ILE A 92 11.03 19.20 9.33
CA ILE A 92 9.72 18.95 8.70
C ILE A 92 9.79 19.21 7.19
N ASP A 93 10.50 20.27 6.78
CA ASP A 93 10.70 20.55 5.36
C ASP A 93 11.53 19.48 4.66
N GLN A 94 12.56 18.94 5.31
CA GLN A 94 13.34 17.81 4.80
C GLN A 94 12.48 16.54 4.68
N LEU A 95 11.57 16.30 5.61
CA LEU A 95 10.61 15.19 5.53
C LEU A 95 9.63 15.38 4.36
N ARG A 96 9.13 16.60 4.15
CA ARG A 96 8.30 16.94 2.99
C ARG A 96 9.04 16.72 1.67
N GLU A 97 10.26 17.21 1.58
CA GLU A 97 11.10 17.04 0.37
C GLU A 97 11.36 15.57 0.07
N SER A 98 11.56 14.74 1.10
CA SER A 98 11.74 13.30 0.90
C SER A 98 10.47 12.58 0.44
N LEU A 99 9.30 13.01 0.91
CA LEU A 99 8.02 12.50 0.42
C LEU A 99 7.80 12.92 -1.04
N SER A 100 8.17 14.15 -1.41
CA SER A 100 8.07 14.62 -2.79
C SER A 100 9.05 13.92 -3.74
N ASN A 101 10.13 13.36 -3.24
CA ASN A 101 11.11 12.56 -4.00
C ASN A 101 10.64 11.11 -4.22
N VAL A 102 9.63 10.62 -3.49
CA VAL A 102 8.93 9.39 -3.89
C VAL A 102 8.14 9.74 -5.15
N SER A 103 8.57 9.21 -6.28
CA SER A 103 8.17 9.62 -7.64
C SER A 103 6.70 9.30 -7.96
N THR A 104 5.76 9.85 -7.21
CA THR A 104 4.32 9.78 -7.51
C THR A 104 3.89 10.77 -8.59
N LYS A 105 4.74 11.76 -8.87
CA LYS A 105 4.46 12.92 -9.76
C LYS A 105 3.79 12.62 -11.09
N ASN A 106 3.85 11.40 -11.58
CA ASN A 106 3.27 10.99 -12.84
C ASN A 106 2.78 9.54 -12.82
N ALA A 107 2.47 9.01 -11.64
CA ALA A 107 2.06 7.63 -11.50
C ALA A 107 0.56 7.39 -11.77
N TYR A 108 -0.24 8.45 -11.85
CA TYR A 108 -1.67 8.36 -12.18
C TYR A 108 -1.91 7.77 -13.58
N TYR A 109 -3.13 7.30 -13.84
CA TYR A 109 -3.54 6.78 -15.14
C TYR A 109 -3.59 7.89 -16.20
N LYS A 110 -2.72 7.84 -17.20
CA LYS A 110 -2.48 8.93 -18.16
C LYS A 110 -3.42 8.94 -19.36
N TRP A 111 -4.18 7.89 -19.59
CA TRP A 111 -5.10 7.76 -20.73
C TRP A 111 -6.49 8.33 -20.43
N ASP A 112 -6.69 8.89 -19.23
CA ASP A 112 -7.88 9.63 -18.84
C ASP A 112 -7.50 11.11 -18.72
N SER A 113 -8.26 12.00 -19.37
CA SER A 113 -8.06 13.45 -19.28
C SER A 113 -8.20 13.98 -17.85
N GLU A 114 -8.96 13.29 -17.02
CA GLU A 114 -9.19 13.64 -15.60
C GLU A 114 -8.27 12.87 -14.64
N GLY A 115 -7.43 11.97 -15.13
CA GLY A 115 -6.60 11.11 -14.28
C GLY A 115 -5.68 11.90 -13.35
N ALA A 116 -5.16 13.05 -13.82
CA ALA A 116 -4.30 13.93 -13.03
C ALA A 116 -5.05 14.70 -11.92
N GLU A 117 -6.36 14.82 -12.04
CA GLU A 117 -7.20 15.53 -11.07
C GLU A 117 -7.88 14.60 -10.06
N LYS A 118 -7.66 13.29 -10.21
CA LYS A 118 -8.15 12.26 -9.31
C LYS A 118 -7.01 11.72 -8.44
N PRO A 119 -7.27 11.41 -7.17
CA PRO A 119 -6.24 10.80 -6.33
C PRO A 119 -5.85 9.42 -6.83
N ILE A 120 -4.58 9.07 -6.63
CA ILE A 120 -4.14 7.69 -6.63
C ILE A 120 -4.54 7.12 -5.28
N LYS A 121 -5.23 5.98 -5.28
CA LYS A 121 -5.73 5.36 -4.06
C LYS A 121 -5.03 4.04 -3.80
N TYR A 122 -4.75 3.79 -2.54
CA TYR A 122 -4.24 2.54 -2.02
C TYR A 122 -5.05 2.10 -0.81
N ASN A 123 -5.34 0.82 -0.74
CA ASN A 123 -5.99 0.19 0.41
C ASN A 123 -5.30 -1.14 0.67
N ILE A 124 -4.89 -1.38 1.91
CA ILE A 124 -4.28 -2.64 2.32
C ILE A 124 -4.95 -3.17 3.56
N LEU A 125 -5.38 -4.42 3.51
CA LEU A 125 -5.88 -5.17 4.65
C LEU A 125 -4.80 -6.14 5.11
N PHE A 126 -4.36 -6.00 6.34
CA PHE A 126 -3.28 -6.81 6.89
C PHE A 126 -3.52 -7.17 8.36
N GLU A 127 -2.77 -8.14 8.86
CA GLU A 127 -2.84 -8.60 10.24
C GLU A 127 -1.46 -8.55 10.90
N ILE A 128 -1.42 -8.04 12.12
CA ILE A 128 -0.28 -8.06 13.03
C ILE A 128 -0.78 -8.53 14.39
N GLU A 129 -0.17 -9.55 14.97
CA GLU A 129 -0.46 -10.06 16.34
C GLU A 129 -1.96 -10.33 16.57
N SER A 130 -2.63 -10.92 15.59
CA SER A 130 -4.05 -11.27 15.61
C SER A 130 -5.02 -10.07 15.49
N TYR A 131 -4.53 -8.86 15.32
CA TYR A 131 -5.35 -7.70 15.00
C TYR A 131 -5.34 -7.44 13.51
N LYS A 132 -6.52 -7.23 12.92
CA LYS A 132 -6.65 -6.81 11.53
C LYS A 132 -6.66 -5.31 11.43
N TYR A 133 -5.94 -4.80 10.44
CA TYR A 133 -5.83 -3.39 10.14
C TYR A 133 -6.19 -3.16 8.69
N ARG A 134 -6.97 -2.11 8.44
CA ARG A 134 -7.18 -1.56 7.11
C ARG A 134 -6.53 -0.20 7.05
N TYR A 135 -5.60 -0.03 6.12
CA TYR A 135 -4.94 1.23 5.88
C TYR A 135 -5.33 1.77 4.51
N GLU A 136 -5.89 2.97 4.51
CA GLU A 136 -6.31 3.70 3.33
C GLU A 136 -5.42 4.90 3.14
N PHE A 137 -4.91 5.07 1.94
CA PHE A 137 -3.98 6.12 1.60
C PHE A 137 -4.28 6.66 0.21
N GLU A 138 -4.57 7.97 0.12
CA GLU A 138 -4.84 8.64 -1.14
C GLU A 138 -3.89 9.81 -1.34
N ILE A 139 -3.33 9.90 -2.53
CA ILE A 139 -2.46 11.00 -2.95
C ILE A 139 -3.04 11.70 -4.15
N LEU A 140 -3.15 13.03 -4.06
CA LEU A 140 -3.49 13.88 -5.17
C LEU A 140 -2.32 14.84 -5.46
N LYS A 141 -1.73 14.70 -6.65
CA LYS A 141 -0.51 15.43 -7.05
C LYS A 141 0.68 15.06 -6.13
N GLU A 142 1.02 15.89 -5.17
CA GLU A 142 2.11 15.67 -4.21
C GLU A 142 1.62 15.65 -2.76
N ASP A 143 0.30 15.87 -2.56
CA ASP A 143 -0.28 15.99 -1.24
C ASP A 143 -1.00 14.70 -0.83
N ILE A 144 -0.83 14.34 0.44
CA ILE A 144 -1.64 13.29 1.06
C ILE A 144 -3.06 13.85 1.21
N PHE A 145 -4.01 13.23 0.50
CA PHE A 145 -5.40 13.64 0.49
C PHE A 145 -6.23 12.91 1.54
N VAL A 146 -5.94 11.62 1.73
CA VAL A 146 -6.57 10.78 2.76
C VAL A 146 -5.51 9.87 3.37
N GLU A 147 -5.53 9.74 4.68
CA GLU A 147 -4.75 8.74 5.42
C GLU A 147 -5.58 8.25 6.60
N ASN A 148 -6.03 7.01 6.54
CA ASN A 148 -6.84 6.37 7.56
C ASN A 148 -6.25 5.02 7.96
N LEU A 149 -6.21 4.74 9.25
CA LEU A 149 -5.87 3.43 9.79
C LEU A 149 -7.02 2.96 10.68
N TYR A 150 -7.66 1.87 10.26
CA TYR A 150 -8.70 1.21 11.04
C TYR A 150 -8.13 -0.06 11.68
N MET A 151 -8.52 -0.34 12.89
CA MET A 151 -8.18 -1.57 13.59
C MET A 151 -9.46 -2.34 13.90
N GLU A 152 -9.54 -3.57 13.43
CA GLU A 152 -10.58 -4.51 13.78
C GLU A 152 -10.07 -5.43 14.88
N ASN A 153 -10.74 -5.42 16.02
CA ASN A 153 -10.46 -6.33 17.13
C ASN A 153 -11.54 -7.41 17.12
N ASP A 154 -11.17 -8.69 17.09
CA ASP A 154 -12.05 -9.87 17.02
C ASP A 154 -13.47 -9.63 17.58
N GLY A 155 -14.41 -9.23 16.70
CA GLY A 155 -15.85 -9.21 16.98
C GLY A 155 -16.35 -8.14 17.96
N LYS A 156 -15.59 -7.10 18.27
CA LYS A 156 -16.08 -5.91 18.98
C LYS A 156 -15.82 -4.67 18.12
N VAL A 157 -16.89 -4.21 17.49
CA VAL A 157 -17.01 -2.88 16.94
C VAL A 157 -17.12 -1.87 18.10
#